data_b3c1960c4aebdc46965e66c5b06a0127
#
_entry.id   b3c1960c4aebdc46965e66c5b06a0127
#
_cell.length_a   1.000
_cell.length_b   1.000
_cell.length_c   1.000
_cell.angle_alpha   90.00
_cell.angle_beta   90.00
_cell.angle_gamma   90.00
#
_symmetry.space_group_name_H-M   'P 1'
#
loop_
_entity.id
_entity.type
_entity.pdbx_description
1 polymer ?
#
loop_
_entity_poly.entity_id
_entity_poly.type
_entity_poly.pdbx_seq_one_letter_code
_entity_poly.pdbx_strand_id
1 'polypeptide(L)'
;KYTVEILNGGKVVDDAKDAKQAVNAYNSLLPENPEAIVGSFFSAVTLPMAELAKESGMLLLATGATNYAVTIDKPTVFRDCFIDPYQGKMAALFAKDQGATKAAIIYAKDDDYSNGLKDAFVENAQANGIEIVYTGECTTTDTDFTAQASQAVASGADFLFYPCFLDT
;
A
#
# COMPACT_ATOMS: atom_id res chain seq x y z
N LYS A 1 -0.94 -31.59 -14.36
CA LYS A 1 -0.09 -30.54 -14.94
C LYS A 1 -1.05 -29.55 -15.57
N TYR A 2 -1.00 -28.29 -15.13
CA TYR A 2 -1.81 -27.21 -15.68
C TYR A 2 -1.01 -26.48 -16.74
N THR A 3 -1.68 -25.99 -17.77
CA THR A 3 -1.12 -25.08 -18.75
C THR A 3 -1.71 -23.71 -18.45
N VAL A 4 -0.87 -22.70 -18.31
CA VAL A 4 -1.28 -21.30 -18.14
C VAL A 4 -1.10 -20.59 -19.47
N GLU A 5 -2.15 -19.99 -19.96
CA GLU A 5 -2.13 -19.15 -21.16
C GLU A 5 -2.41 -17.72 -20.77
N ILE A 6 -1.58 -16.79 -21.24
CA ILE A 6 -1.81 -15.37 -21.08
C ILE A 6 -2.72 -14.93 -22.25
N LEU A 7 -3.94 -14.57 -21.92
CA LEU A 7 -4.93 -14.13 -22.90
C LEU A 7 -4.49 -12.83 -23.59
N ASN A 8 -5.21 -12.49 -24.64
CA ASN A 8 -4.98 -11.28 -25.41
C ASN A 8 -3.56 -11.20 -26.02
N GLY A 9 -2.98 -12.36 -26.39
CA GLY A 9 -1.63 -12.46 -26.98
C GLY A 9 -0.51 -11.96 -26.07
N GLY A 10 -0.71 -11.97 -24.77
CA GLY A 10 0.21 -11.41 -23.78
C GLY A 10 0.15 -9.89 -23.65
N LYS A 11 -0.90 -9.27 -24.20
CA LYS A 11 -1.08 -7.83 -24.08
C LYS A 11 -1.40 -7.44 -22.64
N VAL A 12 -0.54 -6.65 -22.05
CA VAL A 12 -0.74 -6.04 -20.75
C VAL A 12 -1.57 -4.77 -20.92
N VAL A 13 -2.53 -4.55 -20.02
CA VAL A 13 -3.28 -3.29 -19.95
C VAL A 13 -2.71 -2.47 -18.81
N ASP A 14 -2.27 -1.26 -19.13
CA ASP A 14 -1.66 -0.33 -18.17
C ASP A 14 -2.74 0.37 -17.33
N ASP A 15 -2.61 0.32 -16.02
CA ASP A 15 -3.47 1.03 -15.08
C ASP A 15 -2.99 2.47 -14.80
N ALA A 16 -1.84 2.85 -15.34
CA ALA A 16 -1.23 4.18 -15.22
C ALA A 16 -1.09 4.69 -13.76
N LYS A 17 -1.02 3.78 -12.77
CA LYS A 17 -1.03 4.12 -11.34
C LYS A 17 -2.25 4.98 -10.93
N ASP A 18 -3.36 4.84 -11.66
CA ASP A 18 -4.59 5.61 -11.45
C ASP A 18 -5.78 4.66 -11.21
N ALA A 19 -6.52 4.89 -10.10
CA ALA A 19 -7.62 4.03 -9.67
C ALA A 19 -8.74 3.92 -10.72
N LYS A 20 -9.05 5.02 -11.44
CA LYS A 20 -10.07 5.04 -12.48
C LYS A 20 -9.61 4.30 -13.74
N GLN A 21 -8.35 4.46 -14.11
CA GLN A 21 -7.74 3.73 -15.21
C GLN A 21 -7.70 2.22 -14.91
N ALA A 22 -7.39 1.83 -13.67
CA ALA A 22 -7.41 0.44 -13.24
C ALA A 22 -8.80 -0.21 -13.37
N VAL A 23 -9.85 0.51 -12.99
CA VAL A 23 -11.25 0.05 -13.20
C VAL A 23 -11.54 -0.14 -14.69
N ASN A 24 -11.12 0.80 -15.53
CA ASN A 24 -11.28 0.69 -16.99
C ASN A 24 -10.48 -0.50 -17.55
N ALA A 25 -9.24 -0.66 -17.11
CA ALA A 25 -8.37 -1.79 -17.49
C ALA A 25 -9.02 -3.13 -17.10
N TYR A 26 -9.47 -3.26 -15.85
CA TYR A 26 -10.19 -4.44 -15.36
C TYR A 26 -11.40 -4.78 -16.26
N ASN A 27 -12.29 -3.81 -16.48
CA ASN A 27 -13.48 -4.01 -17.30
C ASN A 27 -13.16 -4.35 -18.76
N SER A 28 -12.05 -3.86 -19.31
CA SER A 28 -11.63 -4.15 -20.69
C SER A 28 -11.14 -5.58 -20.88
N LEU A 29 -10.77 -6.27 -19.79
CA LEU A 29 -10.32 -7.68 -19.83
C LEU A 29 -11.49 -8.66 -19.75
N LEU A 30 -12.63 -8.29 -19.14
CA LEU A 30 -13.75 -9.20 -18.92
C LEU A 30 -14.32 -9.84 -20.20
N PRO A 31 -14.42 -9.14 -21.36
CA PRO A 31 -14.93 -9.75 -22.60
C PRO A 31 -14.07 -10.90 -23.12
N GLU A 32 -12.81 -11.00 -22.70
CA GLU A 32 -11.89 -12.10 -23.07
C GLU A 32 -12.14 -13.39 -22.25
N ASN A 33 -13.07 -13.35 -21.29
CA ASN A 33 -13.38 -14.46 -20.35
C ASN A 33 -12.14 -15.01 -19.62
N PRO A 34 -11.34 -14.17 -18.93
CA PRO A 34 -10.19 -14.68 -18.21
C PRO A 34 -10.62 -15.53 -17.00
N GLU A 35 -9.87 -16.59 -16.71
CA GLU A 35 -10.01 -17.39 -15.49
C GLU A 35 -9.51 -16.59 -14.25
N ALA A 36 -8.54 -15.71 -14.44
CA ALA A 36 -7.97 -14.85 -13.41
C ALA A 36 -7.39 -13.57 -14.01
N ILE A 37 -7.36 -12.53 -13.21
CA ILE A 37 -6.65 -11.27 -13.50
C ILE A 37 -5.48 -11.16 -12.54
N VAL A 38 -4.29 -10.84 -13.05
CA VAL A 38 -3.08 -10.60 -12.26
C VAL A 38 -2.72 -9.12 -12.35
N GLY A 39 -2.62 -8.46 -11.21
CA GLY A 39 -2.36 -7.03 -11.04
C GLY A 39 -3.30 -6.47 -9.94
N SER A 40 -3.17 -5.28 -9.50
CA SER A 40 -2.21 -4.24 -9.76
C SER A 40 -1.11 -4.26 -8.68
N PHE A 41 -0.17 -3.29 -8.71
CA PHE A 41 0.92 -3.21 -7.73
C PHE A 41 0.55 -2.29 -6.54
N PHE A 42 -0.02 -1.14 -6.81
CA PHE A 42 -0.30 -0.12 -5.80
C PHE A 42 -1.63 -0.36 -5.07
N SER A 43 -1.68 -0.16 -3.75
CA SER A 43 -2.89 -0.40 -2.95
C SER A 43 -4.07 0.46 -3.39
N ALA A 44 -3.89 1.77 -3.57
CA ALA A 44 -4.92 2.69 -4.02
C ALA A 44 -5.53 2.31 -5.39
N VAL A 45 -4.74 1.68 -6.24
CA VAL A 45 -5.15 1.21 -7.58
C VAL A 45 -5.84 -0.14 -7.51
N THR A 46 -5.34 -1.04 -6.65
CA THR A 46 -5.87 -2.40 -6.51
C THR A 46 -7.20 -2.47 -5.76
N LEU A 47 -7.41 -1.58 -4.79
CA LEU A 47 -8.62 -1.58 -3.95
C LEU A 47 -9.92 -1.55 -4.78
N PRO A 48 -10.14 -0.63 -5.73
CA PRO A 48 -11.35 -0.63 -6.55
C PRO A 48 -11.45 -1.87 -7.46
N MET A 49 -10.34 -2.41 -7.97
CA MET A 49 -10.35 -3.67 -8.72
C MET A 49 -10.77 -4.85 -7.84
N ALA A 50 -10.33 -4.86 -6.58
CA ALA A 50 -10.66 -5.91 -5.62
C ALA A 50 -12.15 -5.93 -5.26
N GLU A 51 -12.81 -4.76 -5.19
CA GLU A 51 -14.26 -4.69 -5.03
C GLU A 51 -14.99 -5.24 -6.26
N LEU A 52 -14.58 -4.87 -7.47
CA LEU A 52 -15.14 -5.43 -8.71
C LEU A 52 -14.95 -6.95 -8.81
N ALA A 53 -13.78 -7.45 -8.41
CA ALA A 53 -13.49 -8.88 -8.38
C ALA A 53 -14.38 -9.62 -7.38
N LYS A 54 -14.60 -9.05 -6.19
CA LYS A 54 -15.55 -9.57 -5.20
C LYS A 54 -16.96 -9.65 -5.76
N GLU A 55 -17.45 -8.58 -6.39
CA GLU A 55 -18.81 -8.50 -6.94
C GLU A 55 -19.03 -9.47 -8.10
N SER A 56 -18.06 -9.59 -9.00
CA SER A 56 -18.14 -10.45 -10.19
C SER A 56 -17.78 -11.91 -9.92
N GLY A 57 -17.16 -12.21 -8.78
CA GLY A 57 -16.59 -13.54 -8.50
C GLY A 57 -15.30 -13.85 -9.26
N MET A 58 -14.69 -12.86 -9.91
CA MET A 58 -13.44 -12.99 -10.65
C MET A 58 -12.26 -13.25 -9.70
N LEU A 59 -11.40 -14.19 -10.08
CA LEU A 59 -10.14 -14.40 -9.37
C LEU A 59 -9.18 -13.25 -9.66
N LEU A 60 -8.76 -12.51 -8.61
CA LEU A 60 -7.77 -11.44 -8.71
C LEU A 60 -6.55 -11.78 -7.86
N LEU A 61 -5.36 -11.74 -8.46
CA LEU A 61 -4.08 -11.86 -7.76
C LEU A 61 -3.34 -10.52 -7.79
N ALA A 62 -3.35 -9.81 -6.67
CA ALA A 62 -2.59 -8.58 -6.49
C ALA A 62 -1.09 -8.88 -6.32
N THR A 63 -0.23 -8.14 -7.02
CA THR A 63 1.21 -8.43 -7.07
C THR A 63 2.04 -7.69 -6.03
N GLY A 64 1.58 -6.52 -5.54
CA GLY A 64 2.35 -5.73 -4.58
C GLY A 64 1.50 -4.89 -3.63
N ALA A 65 0.18 -4.94 -3.75
CA ALA A 65 -0.73 -4.14 -2.92
C ALA A 65 -0.81 -4.68 -1.48
N THR A 66 -0.11 -4.04 -0.57
CA THR A 66 0.09 -4.48 0.81
C THR A 66 -1.03 -4.06 1.77
N ASN A 67 -1.88 -3.09 1.38
CA ASN A 67 -2.98 -2.64 2.24
C ASN A 67 -3.90 -3.82 2.59
N TYR A 68 -4.19 -3.98 3.89
CA TYR A 68 -4.96 -5.11 4.41
C TYR A 68 -6.36 -5.21 3.77
N ALA A 69 -6.99 -4.07 3.47
CA ALA A 69 -8.32 -4.00 2.87
C ALA A 69 -8.42 -4.62 1.47
N VAL A 70 -7.30 -4.84 0.79
CA VAL A 70 -7.29 -5.45 -0.56
C VAL A 70 -7.92 -6.85 -0.57
N THR A 71 -7.66 -7.67 0.46
CA THR A 71 -8.12 -9.07 0.49
C THR A 71 -9.13 -9.40 1.59
N ILE A 72 -9.31 -8.54 2.61
CA ILE A 72 -10.27 -8.83 3.68
C ILE A 72 -11.69 -8.87 3.12
N ASP A 73 -12.46 -9.88 3.54
CA ASP A 73 -13.85 -10.13 3.11
C ASP A 73 -14.03 -10.25 1.59
N LYS A 74 -12.97 -10.63 0.86
CA LYS A 74 -12.94 -10.81 -0.60
C LYS A 74 -12.41 -12.22 -0.94
N PRO A 75 -13.28 -13.25 -0.98
CA PRO A 75 -12.85 -14.65 -1.11
C PRO A 75 -12.20 -14.99 -2.46
N THR A 76 -12.35 -14.14 -3.47
CA THR A 76 -11.76 -14.30 -4.79
C THR A 76 -10.53 -13.42 -5.02
N VAL A 77 -10.12 -12.65 -4.02
CA VAL A 77 -8.97 -11.75 -4.12
C VAL A 77 -7.81 -12.26 -3.28
N PHE A 78 -6.69 -12.47 -3.91
CA PHE A 78 -5.45 -12.97 -3.32
C PHE A 78 -4.32 -11.95 -3.53
N ARG A 79 -3.22 -12.11 -2.80
CA ARG A 79 -2.00 -11.31 -2.98
C ARG A 79 -0.75 -12.19 -2.93
N ASP A 80 0.27 -11.77 -3.63
CA ASP A 80 1.61 -12.36 -3.59
C ASP A 80 2.61 -11.40 -2.91
N CYS A 81 2.22 -10.86 -1.74
CA CYS A 81 3.06 -9.98 -0.92
C CYS A 81 2.61 -10.03 0.54
N PHE A 82 3.44 -9.49 1.44
CA PHE A 82 3.07 -9.27 2.85
C PHE A 82 2.03 -8.14 2.98
N ILE A 83 1.56 -7.90 4.20
CA ILE A 83 0.54 -6.89 4.52
C ILE A 83 1.12 -5.76 5.38
N ASP A 84 0.52 -4.57 5.30
CA ASP A 84 0.92 -3.39 6.09
C ASP A 84 0.97 -3.64 7.60
N PRO A 85 0.03 -4.37 8.23
CA PRO A 85 0.14 -4.71 9.66
C PRO A 85 1.44 -5.44 10.02
N TYR A 86 1.90 -6.36 9.16
CA TYR A 86 3.17 -7.04 9.37
C TYR A 86 4.36 -6.10 9.14
N GLN A 87 4.33 -5.32 8.08
CA GLN A 87 5.40 -4.37 7.74
C GLN A 87 5.54 -3.27 8.81
N GLY A 88 4.42 -2.68 9.26
CA GLY A 88 4.42 -1.68 10.33
C GLY A 88 4.95 -2.22 11.65
N LYS A 89 4.57 -3.46 12.00
CA LYS A 89 5.13 -4.17 13.16
C LYS A 89 6.65 -4.34 13.05
N MET A 90 7.14 -4.80 11.90
CA MET A 90 8.58 -5.00 11.70
C MET A 90 9.35 -3.69 11.73
N ALA A 91 8.79 -2.60 11.16
CA ALA A 91 9.38 -1.27 11.22
C ALA A 91 9.47 -0.73 12.67
N ALA A 92 8.42 -0.95 13.48
CA ALA A 92 8.43 -0.56 14.89
C ALA A 92 9.43 -1.36 15.71
N LEU A 93 9.56 -2.68 15.47
CA LEU A 93 10.56 -3.51 16.12
C LEU A 93 11.98 -3.10 15.72
N PHE A 94 12.19 -2.77 14.46
CA PHE A 94 13.47 -2.24 13.98
C PHE A 94 13.81 -0.91 14.66
N ALA A 95 12.86 0.04 14.74
CA ALA A 95 13.06 1.30 15.43
C ALA A 95 13.49 1.07 16.90
N LYS A 96 12.79 0.15 17.60
CA LYS A 96 13.13 -0.23 18.96
C LYS A 96 14.54 -0.84 19.09
N ASP A 97 14.90 -1.72 18.17
CA ASP A 97 16.22 -2.37 18.14
C ASP A 97 17.36 -1.35 17.92
N GLN A 98 17.06 -0.29 17.16
CA GLN A 98 17.97 0.86 16.99
C GLN A 98 18.00 1.80 18.21
N GLY A 99 17.23 1.53 19.25
CA GLY A 99 17.20 2.32 20.48
C GLY A 99 16.27 3.53 20.41
N ALA A 100 15.38 3.60 19.42
CA ALA A 100 14.42 4.69 19.30
C ALA A 100 13.46 4.75 20.50
N THR A 101 13.24 5.95 21.00
CA THR A 101 12.28 6.25 22.08
C THR A 101 11.20 7.20 21.62
N LYS A 102 11.48 8.00 20.59
CA LYS A 102 10.57 9.03 20.04
C LYS A 102 10.59 8.98 18.53
N ALA A 103 9.46 8.72 17.93
CA ALA A 103 9.32 8.69 16.48
C ALA A 103 8.54 9.87 15.92
N ALA A 104 9.02 10.40 14.81
CA ALA A 104 8.26 11.26 13.90
C ALA A 104 7.79 10.44 12.70
N ILE A 105 6.65 10.81 12.17
CA ILE A 105 6.08 10.19 10.96
C ILE A 105 5.79 11.28 9.95
N ILE A 106 6.12 11.06 8.68
CA ILE A 106 5.65 11.87 7.56
C ILE A 106 4.99 10.91 6.57
N TYR A 107 3.72 11.12 6.21
CA TYR A 107 2.96 10.19 5.41
C TYR A 107 2.12 10.91 4.34
N ALA A 108 1.84 10.22 3.23
CA ALA A 108 0.97 10.73 2.17
C ALA A 108 -0.50 10.43 2.50
N LYS A 109 -1.26 11.49 2.84
CA LYS A 109 -2.66 11.36 3.27
C LYS A 109 -3.62 10.92 2.18
N ASP A 110 -3.23 11.08 0.92
CA ASP A 110 -3.97 10.71 -0.28
C ASP A 110 -3.60 9.32 -0.83
N ASP A 111 -2.78 8.54 -0.10
CA ASP A 111 -2.37 7.19 -0.51
C ASP A 111 -2.77 6.13 0.54
N ASP A 112 -3.54 5.13 0.11
CA ASP A 112 -4.04 4.06 0.98
C ASP A 112 -2.92 3.18 1.56
N TYR A 113 -1.82 2.96 0.82
CA TYR A 113 -0.64 2.27 1.32
C TYR A 113 -0.01 3.05 2.47
N SER A 114 0.26 4.34 2.26
CA SER A 114 0.91 5.21 3.23
C SER A 114 0.09 5.34 4.53
N ASN A 115 -1.23 5.47 4.40
CA ASN A 115 -2.15 5.51 5.54
C ASN A 115 -2.15 4.19 6.32
N GLY A 116 -2.34 3.06 5.65
CA GLY A 116 -2.40 1.76 6.29
C GLY A 116 -1.09 1.40 7.01
N LEU A 117 0.03 1.71 6.38
CA LEU A 117 1.34 1.43 6.95
C LEU A 117 1.69 2.37 8.13
N LYS A 118 1.31 3.66 8.05
CA LYS A 118 1.40 4.60 9.18
C LYS A 118 0.61 4.09 10.39
N ASP A 119 -0.63 3.68 10.19
CA ASP A 119 -1.49 3.20 11.30
C ASP A 119 -0.90 1.96 11.96
N ALA A 120 -0.43 1.00 11.17
CA ALA A 120 0.23 -0.20 11.66
C ALA A 120 1.53 0.10 12.42
N PHE A 121 2.33 1.07 11.95
CA PHE A 121 3.54 1.50 12.64
C PHE A 121 3.20 2.16 13.98
N VAL A 122 2.25 3.10 14.02
CA VAL A 122 1.83 3.81 15.24
C VAL A 122 1.41 2.82 16.32
N GLU A 123 0.51 1.89 16.01
CA GLU A 123 0.04 0.87 16.94
C GLU A 123 1.20 0.07 17.53
N ASN A 124 2.08 -0.43 16.69
CA ASN A 124 3.19 -1.27 17.15
C ASN A 124 4.32 -0.49 17.83
N ALA A 125 4.60 0.76 17.41
CA ALA A 125 5.58 1.63 18.05
C ALA A 125 5.16 1.95 19.50
N GLN A 126 3.90 2.35 19.70
CA GLN A 126 3.35 2.61 21.02
C GLN A 126 3.37 1.35 21.90
N ALA A 127 2.98 0.19 21.38
CA ALA A 127 3.04 -1.08 22.09
C ALA A 127 4.48 -1.47 22.49
N ASN A 128 5.49 -0.96 21.81
CA ASN A 128 6.91 -1.17 22.09
C ASN A 128 7.56 -0.04 22.90
N GLY A 129 6.78 0.93 23.40
CA GLY A 129 7.25 2.03 24.24
C GLY A 129 7.90 3.18 23.49
N ILE A 130 7.67 3.29 22.19
CA ILE A 130 8.11 4.42 21.36
C ILE A 130 6.99 5.47 21.31
N GLU A 131 7.29 6.67 21.76
CA GLU A 131 6.38 7.80 21.71
C GLU A 131 6.30 8.39 20.30
N ILE A 132 5.09 8.62 19.77
CA ILE A 132 4.91 9.36 18.50
C ILE A 132 4.85 10.86 18.85
N VAL A 133 5.92 11.58 18.57
CA VAL A 133 6.07 12.99 18.94
C VAL A 133 5.68 13.97 17.82
N TYR A 134 5.59 13.47 16.58
CA TYR A 134 5.17 14.27 15.43
C TYR A 134 4.55 13.39 14.34
N THR A 135 3.49 13.88 13.72
CA THR A 135 2.90 13.29 12.52
C THR A 135 2.66 14.41 11.50
N GLY A 136 3.42 14.41 10.42
CA GLY A 136 3.33 15.33 9.31
C GLY A 136 2.60 14.71 8.13
N GLU A 137 1.76 15.49 7.48
CA GLU A 137 1.07 15.11 6.26
C GLU A 137 1.78 15.65 5.03
N CYS A 138 1.76 14.84 3.97
CA CYS A 138 2.07 15.27 2.61
C CYS A 138 1.05 14.67 1.63
N THR A 139 1.23 14.93 0.36
CA THR A 139 0.50 14.29 -0.74
C THR A 139 1.48 13.52 -1.62
N THR A 140 0.96 12.63 -2.46
CA THR A 140 1.78 11.85 -3.42
C THR A 140 2.46 12.72 -4.48
N THR A 141 2.05 13.99 -4.62
CA THR A 141 2.60 14.95 -5.58
C THR A 141 3.53 15.98 -4.97
N ASP A 142 3.69 15.99 -3.63
CA ASP A 142 4.58 16.93 -2.97
C ASP A 142 6.05 16.60 -3.25
N THR A 143 6.82 17.63 -3.54
CA THR A 143 8.27 17.55 -3.81
C THR A 143 9.12 18.30 -2.79
N ASP A 144 8.50 19.11 -1.92
CA ASP A 144 9.18 19.88 -0.87
C ASP A 144 8.66 19.45 0.50
N PHE A 145 9.53 18.85 1.28
CA PHE A 145 9.25 18.34 2.63
C PHE A 145 9.96 19.14 3.72
N THR A 146 10.49 20.33 3.39
CA THR A 146 11.30 21.15 4.30
C THR A 146 10.55 21.48 5.59
N ALA A 147 9.26 21.81 5.48
CA ALA A 147 8.45 22.14 6.65
C ALA A 147 8.24 20.94 7.57
N GLN A 148 7.85 19.78 7.00
CA GLN A 148 7.63 18.56 7.75
C GLN A 148 8.93 18.05 8.39
N ALA A 149 10.03 18.07 7.65
CA ALA A 149 11.35 17.67 8.16
C ALA A 149 11.80 18.58 9.31
N SER A 150 11.64 19.90 9.18
CA SER A 150 11.97 20.84 10.24
C SER A 150 11.16 20.64 11.51
N GLN A 151 9.86 20.34 11.38
CA GLN A 151 8.99 20.05 12.52
C GLN A 151 9.31 18.69 13.15
N ALA A 152 9.63 17.67 12.36
CA ALA A 152 10.07 16.38 12.86
C ALA A 152 11.35 16.51 13.71
N VAL A 153 12.34 17.27 13.25
CA VAL A 153 13.56 17.58 14.03
C VAL A 153 13.22 18.36 15.29
N ALA A 154 12.39 19.42 15.19
CA ALA A 154 12.02 20.26 16.33
C ALA A 154 11.22 19.50 17.40
N SER A 155 10.53 18.41 17.04
CA SER A 155 9.79 17.57 17.99
C SER A 155 10.68 16.73 18.91
N GLY A 156 11.98 16.67 18.62
CA GLY A 156 12.93 15.87 19.37
C GLY A 156 12.84 14.35 19.06
N ALA A 157 12.30 13.99 17.89
CA ALA A 157 12.29 12.61 17.42
C ALA A 157 13.72 12.11 17.19
N ASP A 158 13.98 10.86 17.59
CA ASP A 158 15.23 10.12 17.35
C ASP A 158 15.09 9.10 16.21
N PHE A 159 13.86 8.92 15.68
CA PHE A 159 13.54 8.05 14.56
C PHE A 159 12.52 8.73 13.63
N LEU A 160 12.75 8.64 12.32
CA LEU A 160 11.80 9.10 11.31
C LEU A 160 11.25 7.91 10.52
N PHE A 161 9.93 7.76 10.51
CA PHE A 161 9.23 6.80 9.66
C PHE A 161 8.56 7.52 8.50
N TYR A 162 8.91 7.11 7.26
CA TYR A 162 8.41 7.72 6.03
C TYR A 162 7.83 6.65 5.11
N PRO A 163 6.56 6.25 5.31
CA PRO A 163 5.90 5.20 4.52
C PRO A 163 5.35 5.74 3.20
N CYS A 164 6.20 6.26 2.34
CA CYS A 164 5.80 6.80 1.04
C CYS A 164 6.63 6.19 -0.08
N PHE A 165 6.08 6.21 -1.29
CA PHE A 165 6.85 5.91 -2.47
C PHE A 165 7.78 7.08 -2.80
N LEU A 166 8.98 6.76 -3.21
CA LEU A 166 9.87 7.73 -3.81
C LEU A 166 9.48 7.82 -5.28
N ASP A 167 8.85 8.92 -5.69
CA ASP A 167 8.68 9.21 -7.09
C ASP A 167 10.03 9.63 -7.65
N THR A 168 10.53 8.82 -8.56
CA THR A 168 11.77 9.05 -9.29
C THR A 168 11.49 9.89 -10.53
#